data_e1ee2bc3bf0b7f092ee47da2569a62c3
#
_entry.id   e1ee2bc3bf0b7f092ee47da2569a62c3
#
_cell.length_a   1.000
_cell.length_b   1.000
_cell.length_c   1.000
_cell.angle_alpha   90.00
_cell.angle_beta   90.00
_cell.angle_gamma   90.00
#
_symmetry.space_group_name_H-M   'P 1'
#
loop_
_entity.id
_entity.type
_entity.pdbx_description
1 polymer ?
#
loop_
_entity_poly.entity_id
_entity_poly.type
_entity_poly.pdbx_seq_one_letter_code
_entity_poly.pdbx_strand_id
1 'polypeptide(L)'
;MKTFFAGGFLYNPKTKEVLLHKRDDKTDVNPNMWGFFGGSSENDEIPIQTFIREIREELGIELSEGSIIPLCDYLNVKRDTHRYVFYVLSNKKKEEMVLGEGADFDWIPLANVFSYDLTTKTVDDLRTFLEKKT
;
A
#
# COMPACT_ATOMS: atom_id res chain seq x y z
N MET A 1 19.78 8.03 11.40
CA MET A 1 19.45 7.65 10.01
C MET A 1 18.16 8.31 9.57
N LYS A 2 18.11 8.67 8.30
CA LYS A 2 16.92 9.28 7.74
C LYS A 2 15.81 8.23 7.59
N THR A 3 14.58 8.57 7.95
CA THR A 3 13.45 7.68 7.76
C THR A 3 13.07 7.59 6.29
N PHE A 4 12.42 6.50 5.93
CA PHE A 4 11.85 6.31 4.60
C PHE A 4 10.40 5.84 4.76
N PHE A 5 9.65 5.89 3.67
CA PHE A 5 8.32 5.30 3.59
C PHE A 5 8.41 3.94 2.91
N ALA A 6 7.70 2.96 3.43
CA ALA A 6 7.52 1.68 2.74
C ALA A 6 6.05 1.29 2.79
N GLY A 7 5.49 0.97 1.65
CA GLY A 7 4.09 0.62 1.58
C GLY A 7 3.74 -0.10 0.29
N GLY A 8 2.46 -0.38 0.12
CA GLY A 8 2.00 -1.08 -1.06
C GLY A 8 0.62 -1.66 -0.89
N PHE A 9 0.35 -2.72 -1.62
CA PHE A 9 -0.99 -3.27 -1.72
C PHE A 9 -0.96 -4.78 -1.92
N LEU A 10 -2.12 -5.40 -1.73
CA LEU A 10 -2.32 -6.80 -2.11
C LEU A 10 -3.00 -6.82 -3.48
N TYR A 11 -2.64 -7.80 -4.29
CA TYR A 11 -3.21 -7.97 -5.63
C TYR A 11 -3.75 -9.39 -5.79
N ASN A 12 -5.00 -9.48 -6.23
CA ASN A 12 -5.62 -10.77 -6.57
C ASN A 12 -5.58 -10.93 -8.10
N PRO A 13 -4.70 -11.79 -8.63
CA PRO A 13 -4.56 -11.92 -10.08
C PRO A 13 -5.74 -12.63 -10.74
N LYS A 14 -6.55 -13.36 -10.00
CA LYS A 14 -7.73 -14.04 -10.55
C LYS A 14 -8.86 -13.06 -10.82
N THR A 15 -9.10 -12.15 -9.87
CA THR A 15 -10.17 -11.15 -10.00
C THR A 15 -9.67 -9.84 -10.58
N LYS A 16 -8.35 -9.66 -10.67
CA LYS A 16 -7.70 -8.41 -11.10
C LYS A 16 -8.11 -7.23 -10.23
N GLU A 17 -8.09 -7.47 -8.92
CA GLU A 17 -8.42 -6.45 -7.91
C GLU A 17 -7.20 -6.14 -7.05
N VAL A 18 -7.12 -4.89 -6.62
CA VAL A 18 -6.11 -4.43 -5.66
C VAL A 18 -6.79 -4.07 -4.35
N LEU A 19 -6.14 -4.40 -3.24
CA LEU A 19 -6.63 -4.01 -1.92
C LEU A 19 -6.02 -2.67 -1.56
N LEU A 20 -6.87 -1.67 -1.34
CA LEU A 20 -6.46 -0.34 -0.97
C LEU A 20 -7.06 0.07 0.36
N HIS A 21 -6.49 1.10 0.95
CA HIS A 21 -6.77 1.61 2.29
C HIS A 21 -7.37 3.01 2.17
N LYS A 22 -8.51 3.25 2.81
CA LYS A 22 -9.11 4.58 2.86
C LYS A 22 -8.66 5.28 4.13
N ARG A 23 -8.07 6.46 3.98
CA ARG A 23 -7.68 7.30 5.11
C ARG A 23 -8.93 7.90 5.76
N ASP A 24 -8.90 8.07 7.09
CA ASP A 24 -10.04 8.67 7.78
C ASP A 24 -10.07 10.19 7.57
N ASP A 25 -11.11 10.84 8.07
CA ASP A 25 -11.31 12.28 7.92
C ASP A 25 -10.56 13.13 8.95
N LYS A 26 -9.85 12.47 9.89
CA LYS A 26 -9.14 13.14 10.98
C LYS A 26 -7.66 13.38 10.67
N THR A 27 -7.14 12.80 9.60
CA THR A 27 -5.74 13.01 9.22
C THR A 27 -5.56 14.33 8.50
N ASP A 28 -4.44 15.01 8.75
CA ASP A 28 -4.08 16.26 8.07
C ASP A 28 -3.59 16.02 6.64
N VAL A 29 -3.23 14.79 6.32
CA VAL A 29 -2.65 14.43 5.02
C VAL A 29 -3.62 13.56 4.26
N ASN A 30 -4.13 14.09 3.13
CA ASN A 30 -5.02 13.36 2.21
C ASN A 30 -6.21 12.69 2.91
N PRO A 31 -7.02 13.46 3.70
CA PRO A 31 -8.16 12.85 4.40
C PRO A 31 -9.17 12.29 3.40
N ASN A 32 -9.79 11.18 3.76
CA ASN A 32 -10.82 10.48 2.98
C ASN A 32 -10.35 9.96 1.62
N MET A 33 -9.05 10.02 1.32
CA MET A 33 -8.53 9.50 0.05
C MET A 33 -8.08 8.06 0.20
N TRP A 34 -8.12 7.34 -0.89
CA TRP A 34 -7.65 5.96 -0.96
C TRP A 34 -6.16 5.92 -1.32
N GLY A 35 -5.44 5.02 -0.68
CA GLY A 35 -4.00 4.86 -0.93
C GLY A 35 -3.51 3.49 -0.54
N PHE A 36 -2.19 3.35 -0.47
CA PHE A 36 -1.56 2.11 -0.07
C PHE A 36 -1.50 1.97 1.45
N PHE A 37 -1.35 0.72 1.90
CA PHE A 37 -0.97 0.42 3.27
C PHE A 37 0.51 0.73 3.42
N GLY A 38 0.92 1.23 4.57
CA GLY A 38 2.32 1.51 4.81
C GLY A 38 2.54 2.66 5.77
N GLY A 39 3.79 2.99 5.97
CA GLY A 39 4.18 4.07 6.86
C GLY A 39 5.67 4.30 6.91
N SER A 40 6.09 5.09 7.88
CA SER A 40 7.49 5.43 8.08
C SER A 40 8.27 4.28 8.72
N SER A 41 9.53 4.17 8.33
CA SER A 41 10.43 3.20 8.95
C SER A 41 10.62 3.50 10.44
N GLU A 42 10.85 2.45 11.21
CA GLU A 42 11.16 2.54 12.64
C GLU A 42 12.49 1.84 12.90
N ASN A 43 13.25 2.42 13.83
CA ASN A 43 14.54 1.83 14.26
C ASN A 43 15.45 1.53 13.05
N ASP A 44 15.99 0.34 12.99
CA ASP A 44 16.93 -0.08 11.94
C ASP A 44 16.24 -0.95 10.88
N GLU A 45 14.93 -0.78 10.69
CA GLU A 45 14.21 -1.55 9.69
C GLU A 45 14.73 -1.30 8.28
N ILE A 46 14.81 -2.37 7.49
CA ILE A 46 14.93 -2.25 6.04
C ILE A 46 13.51 -2.16 5.44
N PRO A 47 13.37 -1.67 4.19
CA PRO A 47 12.03 -1.41 3.61
C PRO A 47 11.04 -2.57 3.69
N ILE A 48 11.48 -3.79 3.38
CA ILE A 48 10.62 -4.98 3.45
C ILE A 48 10.07 -5.19 4.86
N GLN A 49 10.91 -4.98 5.87
CA GLN A 49 10.50 -5.15 7.27
C GLN A 49 9.46 -4.12 7.69
N THR A 50 9.62 -2.88 7.22
CA THR A 50 8.64 -1.82 7.47
C THR A 50 7.29 -2.20 6.85
N PHE A 51 7.29 -2.68 5.61
CA PHE A 51 6.07 -3.10 4.94
C PHE A 51 5.38 -4.25 5.69
N ILE A 52 6.15 -5.27 6.11
CA ILE A 52 5.60 -6.40 6.87
C ILE A 52 4.95 -5.91 8.16
N ARG A 53 5.62 -5.02 8.90
CA ARG A 53 5.09 -4.50 10.16
C ARG A 53 3.82 -3.68 9.93
N GLU A 54 3.81 -2.80 8.92
CA GLU A 54 2.65 -1.96 8.63
C GLU A 54 1.43 -2.80 8.20
N ILE A 55 1.63 -3.82 7.38
CA ILE A 55 0.53 -4.71 6.98
C ILE A 55 -0.04 -5.44 8.20
N ARG A 56 0.83 -5.90 9.11
CA ARG A 56 0.39 -6.55 10.34
C ARG A 56 -0.45 -5.60 11.19
N GLU A 57 0.00 -4.34 11.33
CA GLU A 57 -0.70 -3.34 12.14
C GLU A 57 -2.02 -2.93 11.52
N GLU A 58 -2.08 -2.82 10.21
CA GLU A 58 -3.24 -2.28 9.51
C GLU A 58 -4.26 -3.35 9.10
N LEU A 59 -3.84 -4.58 8.86
CA LEU A 59 -4.72 -5.66 8.38
C LEU A 59 -4.69 -6.93 9.23
N GLY A 60 -3.79 -7.02 10.20
CA GLY A 60 -3.67 -8.21 11.03
C GLY A 60 -3.12 -9.42 10.29
N ILE A 61 -2.41 -9.22 9.18
CA ILE A 61 -1.86 -10.29 8.35
C ILE A 61 -0.35 -10.37 8.55
N GLU A 62 0.18 -11.60 8.72
CA GLU A 62 1.62 -11.84 8.73
C GLU A 62 2.08 -12.21 7.33
N LEU A 63 3.00 -11.39 6.80
CA LEU A 63 3.61 -11.66 5.49
C LEU A 63 4.99 -12.28 5.67
N SER A 64 5.35 -13.18 4.77
CA SER A 64 6.73 -13.67 4.69
C SER A 64 7.51 -12.82 3.69
N GLU A 65 8.80 -12.62 3.94
CA GLU A 65 9.65 -11.83 3.04
C GLU A 65 9.61 -12.36 1.61
N GLY A 66 9.62 -13.68 1.44
CA GLY A 66 9.64 -14.31 0.13
C GLY A 66 8.39 -14.08 -0.71
N SER A 67 7.28 -13.65 -0.09
CA SER A 67 6.03 -13.37 -0.81
C SER A 67 5.95 -11.94 -1.32
N ILE A 68 6.87 -11.07 -0.91
CA ILE A 68 6.81 -9.63 -1.19
C ILE A 68 7.55 -9.30 -2.48
N ILE A 69 6.86 -8.62 -3.39
CA ILE A 69 7.39 -8.28 -4.70
C ILE A 69 7.66 -6.78 -4.76
N PRO A 70 8.91 -6.35 -5.01
CA PRO A 70 9.19 -4.92 -5.17
C PRO A 70 8.57 -4.40 -6.46
N LEU A 71 7.90 -3.26 -6.36
CA LEU A 71 7.34 -2.60 -7.53
C LEU A 71 8.26 -1.49 -8.02
N CYS A 72 8.59 -0.56 -7.15
CA CYS A 72 9.44 0.58 -7.48
C CYS A 72 9.91 1.27 -6.21
N ASP A 73 10.91 2.13 -6.35
CA ASP A 73 11.30 3.04 -5.29
C ASP A 73 11.85 4.33 -5.91
N TYR A 74 11.66 5.43 -5.22
CA TYR A 74 12.10 6.74 -5.72
C TYR A 74 12.05 7.78 -4.59
N LEU A 75 12.73 8.90 -4.81
CA LEU A 75 12.68 10.02 -3.87
C LEU A 75 11.36 10.77 -4.05
N ASN A 76 10.61 10.91 -2.97
CA ASN A 76 9.47 11.80 -2.92
C ASN A 76 9.98 13.18 -2.57
N VAL A 77 10.20 14.02 -3.58
CA VAL A 77 10.83 15.32 -3.44
C VAL A 77 10.06 16.22 -2.48
N LYS A 78 8.74 16.19 -2.58
CA LYS A 78 7.86 17.03 -1.77
C LYS A 78 8.05 16.81 -0.27
N ARG A 79 8.34 15.56 0.12
CA ARG A 79 8.51 15.18 1.53
C ARG A 79 9.95 14.90 1.90
N ASP A 80 10.86 14.99 0.93
CA ASP A 80 12.28 14.66 1.11
C ASP A 80 12.43 13.28 1.77
N THR A 81 11.69 12.32 1.27
CA THR A 81 11.62 10.97 1.83
C THR A 81 11.67 9.94 0.70
N HIS A 82 12.53 8.95 0.81
CA HIS A 82 12.55 7.87 -0.17
C HIS A 82 11.32 6.99 0.03
N ARG A 83 10.68 6.61 -1.07
CA ARG A 83 9.45 5.83 -1.05
C ARG A 83 9.71 4.47 -1.69
N TYR A 84 9.48 3.40 -0.94
CA TYR A 84 9.60 2.02 -1.42
C TYR A 84 8.20 1.42 -1.54
N VAL A 85 7.88 0.87 -2.73
CA VAL A 85 6.55 0.33 -2.99
C VAL A 85 6.65 -1.16 -3.32
N PHE A 86 5.82 -1.94 -2.66
CA PHE A 86 5.76 -3.39 -2.81
C PHE A 86 4.33 -3.85 -3.09
N TYR A 87 4.19 -5.10 -3.53
CA TYR A 87 2.88 -5.73 -3.55
C TYR A 87 3.02 -7.22 -3.24
N VAL A 88 1.90 -7.84 -2.90
CA VAL A 88 1.84 -9.25 -2.53
C VAL A 88 0.64 -9.86 -3.25
N LEU A 89 0.84 -11.03 -3.86
CA LEU A 89 -0.29 -11.76 -4.45
C LEU A 89 -1.11 -12.38 -3.32
N SER A 90 -2.42 -12.18 -3.35
CA SER A 90 -3.30 -12.66 -2.29
C SER A 90 -4.71 -12.89 -2.82
N ASN A 91 -5.36 -13.94 -2.29
CA ASN A 91 -6.79 -14.18 -2.53
C ASN A 91 -7.60 -14.10 -1.23
N LYS A 92 -7.03 -13.48 -0.20
CA LYS A 92 -7.74 -13.34 1.08
C LYS A 92 -8.97 -12.49 0.91
N LYS A 93 -10.06 -12.91 1.55
CA LYS A 93 -11.30 -12.14 1.55
C LYS A 93 -11.25 -11.06 2.61
N LYS A 94 -12.02 -10.00 2.39
CA LYS A 94 -12.09 -8.88 3.34
C LYS A 94 -12.40 -9.37 4.77
N GLU A 95 -13.26 -10.38 4.90
CA GLU A 95 -13.69 -10.94 6.19
C GLU A 95 -12.54 -11.62 6.94
N GLU A 96 -11.47 -11.98 6.25
CA GLU A 96 -10.31 -12.63 6.86
C GLU A 96 -9.28 -11.62 7.39
N MET A 97 -9.55 -10.33 7.23
CA MET A 97 -8.64 -9.25 7.60
C MET A 97 -9.30 -8.33 8.62
N VAL A 98 -8.49 -7.66 9.44
CA VAL A 98 -8.99 -6.77 10.50
C VAL A 98 -8.41 -5.37 10.28
N LEU A 99 -9.29 -4.40 10.09
CA LEU A 99 -8.87 -3.01 9.93
C LEU A 99 -8.27 -2.48 11.24
N GLY A 100 -6.99 -2.11 11.20
CA GLY A 100 -6.31 -1.53 12.36
C GLY A 100 -6.46 -0.03 12.44
N GLU A 101 -6.25 0.66 11.33
CA GLU A 101 -6.33 2.12 11.24
C GLU A 101 -7.01 2.53 9.95
N GLY A 102 -7.47 3.80 9.92
CA GLY A 102 -8.14 4.35 8.76
C GLY A 102 -9.64 4.14 8.80
N ALA A 103 -10.33 4.58 7.76
CA ALA A 103 -11.78 4.51 7.68
C ALA A 103 -12.27 3.18 7.12
N ASP A 104 -11.53 2.61 6.16
CA ASP A 104 -11.97 1.40 5.47
C ASP A 104 -10.82 0.81 4.65
N PHE A 105 -11.03 -0.39 4.15
CA PHE A 105 -10.21 -1.00 3.11
C PHE A 105 -11.12 -1.83 2.24
N ASP A 106 -10.73 -2.02 0.97
CA ASP A 106 -11.58 -2.81 0.08
C ASP A 106 -10.77 -3.30 -1.12
N TRP A 107 -11.24 -4.42 -1.68
CA TRP A 107 -10.77 -4.91 -2.97
C TRP A 107 -11.43 -4.08 -4.06
N ILE A 108 -10.60 -3.48 -4.92
CA ILE A 108 -11.07 -2.58 -5.97
C ILE A 108 -10.62 -3.12 -7.33
N PRO A 109 -11.55 -3.34 -8.28
CA PRO A 109 -11.14 -3.79 -9.62
C PRO A 109 -10.21 -2.79 -10.28
N LEU A 110 -9.14 -3.27 -10.90
CA LEU A 110 -8.23 -2.42 -11.66
C LEU A 110 -8.96 -1.63 -12.74
N ALA A 111 -10.03 -2.21 -13.30
CA ALA A 111 -10.82 -1.56 -14.35
C ALA A 111 -11.44 -0.24 -13.90
N ASN A 112 -11.73 -0.07 -12.62
CA ASN A 112 -12.33 1.17 -12.09
C ASN A 112 -11.52 1.85 -10.99
N VAL A 113 -10.30 1.39 -10.73
CA VAL A 113 -9.53 1.94 -9.60
C VAL A 113 -9.30 3.45 -9.73
N PHE A 114 -9.09 3.94 -10.94
CA PHE A 114 -8.81 5.37 -11.16
C PHE A 114 -10.05 6.26 -11.06
N SER A 115 -11.24 5.69 -10.87
CA SER A 115 -12.44 6.46 -10.56
C SER A 115 -12.56 6.78 -9.06
N TYR A 116 -11.75 6.15 -8.23
CA TYR A 116 -11.71 6.41 -6.80
C TYR A 116 -10.89 7.66 -6.51
N ASP A 117 -11.13 8.28 -5.37
CA ASP A 117 -10.37 9.46 -4.94
C ASP A 117 -9.02 8.98 -4.37
N LEU A 118 -8.05 8.83 -5.25
CA LEU A 118 -6.74 8.28 -4.92
C LEU A 118 -5.73 9.39 -4.60
N THR A 119 -4.80 9.09 -3.69
CA THR A 119 -3.67 10.01 -3.49
C THR A 119 -2.82 10.03 -4.76
N THR A 120 -2.12 11.15 -4.99
CA THR A 120 -1.30 11.34 -6.19
C THR A 120 -0.27 10.23 -6.38
N LYS A 121 0.41 9.87 -5.30
CA LYS A 121 1.44 8.81 -5.37
C LYS A 121 0.84 7.45 -5.66
N THR A 122 -0.35 7.18 -5.16
CA THR A 122 -1.04 5.93 -5.45
C THR A 122 -1.37 5.81 -6.93
N VAL A 123 -1.84 6.92 -7.55
CA VAL A 123 -2.09 6.96 -9.00
C VAL A 123 -0.82 6.63 -9.76
N ASP A 124 0.27 7.30 -9.45
CA ASP A 124 1.55 7.11 -10.13
C ASP A 124 2.04 5.66 -10.00
N ASP A 125 1.99 5.12 -8.79
CA ASP A 125 2.50 3.77 -8.52
C ASP A 125 1.63 2.69 -9.15
N LEU A 126 0.31 2.88 -9.16
CA LEU A 126 -0.59 1.93 -9.85
C LEU A 126 -0.37 1.94 -11.35
N ARG A 127 -0.09 3.10 -11.93
CA ARG A 127 0.28 3.18 -13.35
C ARG A 127 1.56 2.41 -13.65
N THR A 128 2.56 2.55 -12.79
CA THR A 128 3.79 1.77 -12.88
C THR A 128 3.50 0.27 -12.82
N PHE A 129 2.63 -0.13 -11.90
CA PHE A 129 2.21 -1.54 -11.77
C PHE A 129 1.58 -2.05 -13.05
N LEU A 130 0.65 -1.29 -13.63
CA LEU A 130 -0.02 -1.69 -14.88
C LEU A 130 0.96 -1.80 -16.05
N GLU A 131 1.92 -0.90 -16.14
CA GLU A 131 2.95 -0.95 -17.18
C GLU A 131 3.81 -2.21 -17.07
N LYS A 132 4.19 -2.59 -15.85
CA LYS A 132 5.02 -3.78 -15.61
C LYS A 132 4.29 -5.08 -15.84
N LYS A 133 2.97 -5.09 -15.72
CA LYS A 133 2.15 -6.28 -15.93
C LYS A 133 1.94 -6.63 -17.40
N THR A 134 2.05 -5.67 -18.28
CA THR A 134 1.78 -5.87 -19.72
C THR A 134 3.00 -6.28 -20.51
#